data_322c4bb100e774d425307f5a5fa40530
#
_entry.id   322c4bb100e774d425307f5a5fa40530
#
_cell.length_a   1.000
_cell.length_b   1.000
_cell.length_c   1.000
_cell.angle_alpha   90.00
_cell.angle_beta   90.00
_cell.angle_gamma   90.00
#
_symmetry.space_group_name_H-M   'P 1'
#
loop_
_entity.id
_entity.type
_entity.pdbx_description
1 polymer ?
#
loop_
_entity_poly.entity_id
_entity_poly.type
_entity_poly.pdbx_seq_one_letter_code
_entity_poly.pdbx_strand_id
1 'polypeptide(L)'
;MPESTFPRRNARGYAQVGRADSAARAVERDEPEQTSRVMSENRGRVGTEEGDTGGIRSRVGESTSGARAAERRRGPARSIPPAQVPRKRQRKRRRRIGFLILAVLAVGVGWWLYARSRPPGEGPITTATVQPRDFSSTVLATGAVRPQVGAEVRVGARISGRVANLRANIGDRVEQGQVIAELEQEDLETLVAQREAELEMAQAKLGAAENLWPKEIDQAQLDRDRWQASLDYAEQEFSREQTLQTSHASSQQAYEQAQERLAIARAQMASAEKGLELAAARYEEELRQAAAEVRRAESALANARVQLSYATIKAPIDGVIASVSTQAGETVAAGLNAPTFVTIIDLDRLQVHAFVDEVDIGRIQLGQEVRFTVDTFPDREFSGQVAAIHPKAVIQDNVVNYDVVVQLVEDHQGELRPEMTASVTVLLEARTDVLAVPARAVRRQRGRNVVWVQQNGEPAPQEIVTGWSDGPWIEVLRGLDEGQTVLLEPPMGTES
;
A
#
# COMPACT_ATOMS: atom_id res chain seq x y z
N MET A 1 -38.65 19.21 36.96
CA MET A 1 -38.98 20.64 37.17
C MET A 1 -38.27 21.16 38.40
N PRO A 2 -37.66 22.38 38.45
CA PRO A 2 -37.62 23.44 37.44
C PRO A 2 -36.17 23.59 36.86
N GLU A 3 -36.00 23.92 35.61
CA GLU A 3 -35.92 25.24 34.95
C GLU A 3 -35.05 26.30 35.66
N SER A 4 -33.96 26.71 34.98
CA SER A 4 -33.55 28.12 34.74
C SER A 4 -32.22 28.13 34.02
N THR A 5 -32.20 28.48 32.78
CA THR A 5 -32.08 29.79 32.18
C THR A 5 -30.64 30.19 31.87
N PHE A 6 -30.33 30.24 30.56
CA PHE A 6 -29.22 30.93 29.89
C PHE A 6 -29.19 32.43 30.23
N PRO A 7 -28.06 33.14 30.02
CA PRO A 7 -28.10 34.13 28.94
C PRO A 7 -26.93 34.09 27.95
N ARG A 8 -27.32 34.27 26.67
CA ARG A 8 -26.50 34.77 25.56
C ARG A 8 -26.06 36.21 25.78
N ARG A 9 -24.85 36.58 25.36
CA ARG A 9 -24.49 37.90 24.85
C ARG A 9 -23.41 37.75 23.78
N ASN A 10 -23.76 37.93 22.52
CA ASN A 10 -23.54 39.07 21.63
C ASN A 10 -22.07 39.52 21.56
N ALA A 11 -21.35 39.26 20.48
CA ALA A 11 -21.33 39.77 19.10
C ALA A 11 -20.95 41.28 18.97
N ARG A 12 -20.03 41.49 18.03
CA ARG A 12 -19.54 42.73 17.40
C ARG A 12 -18.25 43.31 18.07
N GLY A 13 -17.20 43.63 17.38
CA GLY A 13 -17.03 43.89 15.96
C GLY A 13 -15.71 44.60 15.74
N TYR A 14 -15.31 44.69 14.46
CA TYR A 14 -14.34 45.66 13.91
C TYR A 14 -12.85 45.43 14.26
N ALA A 15 -11.87 45.53 13.40
CA ALA A 15 -11.80 46.12 12.08
C ALA A 15 -10.59 45.56 11.33
N GLN A 16 -10.70 45.52 10.03
CA GLN A 16 -9.61 45.57 9.05
C GLN A 16 -8.73 46.81 9.29
N VAL A 17 -7.47 46.72 8.90
CA VAL A 17 -6.52 47.68 8.34
C VAL A 17 -5.14 47.01 8.56
N GLY A 18 -4.22 46.81 7.64
CA GLY A 18 -3.98 47.41 6.40
C GLY A 18 -2.92 46.57 5.63
N ARG A 19 -3.04 46.65 4.35
CA ARG A 19 -1.98 46.36 3.37
C ARG A 19 -0.84 47.35 3.49
N ALA A 20 0.39 46.83 3.41
CA ALA A 20 1.53 47.52 2.80
C ALA A 20 2.47 46.40 2.36
N ASP A 21 2.58 46.02 1.15
CA ASP A 21 3.25 46.59 -0.01
C ASP A 21 4.74 46.86 0.19
N SER A 22 5.47 46.26 -0.71
CA SER A 22 6.77 46.57 -1.28
C SER A 22 8.01 46.32 -0.39
N ALA A 23 8.96 45.57 -0.79
CA ALA A 23 9.84 45.82 -1.90
C ALA A 23 10.83 44.66 -2.08
N ALA A 24 10.96 44.26 -3.30
CA ALA A 24 12.05 43.52 -3.87
C ALA A 24 13.42 44.15 -3.51
N ARG A 25 14.39 43.30 -3.18
CA ARG A 25 15.78 43.53 -3.55
C ARG A 25 16.42 42.16 -3.83
N ALA A 26 16.57 41.91 -5.11
CA ALA A 26 17.60 41.08 -5.68
C ALA A 26 18.97 41.56 -5.21
N VAL A 27 19.79 40.65 -4.72
CA VAL A 27 21.24 40.79 -4.77
C VAL A 27 21.73 39.49 -5.41
N GLU A 28 22.08 39.67 -6.62
CA GLU A 28 22.86 38.95 -7.60
C GLU A 28 24.34 38.96 -7.18
N ARG A 29 25.05 37.87 -7.57
CA ARG A 29 26.53 37.72 -7.65
C ARG A 29 27.23 37.46 -6.32
N ASP A 30 27.97 36.37 -6.21
CA ASP A 30 29.23 36.08 -6.91
C ASP A 30 29.59 34.59 -6.77
N GLU A 31 29.74 33.93 -7.89
CA GLU A 31 30.72 32.83 -8.04
C GLU A 31 32.12 33.43 -8.09
N PRO A 32 33.13 32.68 -7.70
CA PRO A 32 34.27 32.59 -8.57
C PRO A 32 34.62 31.15 -8.95
N GLU A 33 34.64 30.94 -10.25
CA GLU A 33 35.55 30.04 -10.95
C GLU A 33 37.00 30.27 -10.52
N GLN A 34 37.75 29.26 -10.79
CA GLN A 34 39.21 29.09 -10.97
C GLN A 34 39.79 28.19 -9.90
N THR A 35 40.53 27.19 -10.18
CA THR A 35 41.43 26.77 -11.26
C THR A 35 41.87 25.37 -10.93
N SER A 36 41.74 24.35 -11.82
CA SER A 36 42.71 23.93 -12.78
C SER A 36 44.12 23.61 -12.26
N ARG A 37 44.54 22.34 -12.48
CA ARG A 37 45.87 21.84 -12.68
C ARG A 37 46.80 21.68 -11.48
N VAL A 38 47.21 20.44 -11.29
CA VAL A 38 48.59 19.89 -11.38
C VAL A 38 48.41 18.37 -11.25
N MET A 39 48.51 17.55 -12.27
CA MET A 39 49.70 16.95 -12.90
C MET A 39 50.77 16.54 -11.91
N SER A 40 50.92 15.24 -11.78
CA SER A 40 52.14 14.45 -11.85
C SER A 40 51.78 13.00 -11.60
N GLU A 41 51.71 12.11 -12.54
CA GLU A 41 52.89 11.42 -13.11
C GLU A 41 53.78 10.84 -12.01
N ASN A 42 53.59 9.56 -11.74
CA ASN A 42 54.71 8.71 -11.39
C ASN A 42 54.53 7.31 -12.01
N ARG A 43 55.32 7.13 -13.10
CA ARG A 43 55.69 5.86 -13.66
C ARG A 43 56.73 5.22 -12.76
N GLY A 44 56.66 3.96 -12.58
CA GLY A 44 57.73 3.12 -12.05
C GLY A 44 57.20 1.69 -12.04
N ARG A 45 57.37 0.99 -13.12
CA ARG A 45 58.44 0.06 -13.52
C ARG A 45 58.49 -1.17 -12.61
N VAL A 46 57.98 -2.29 -13.19
CA VAL A 46 58.77 -3.45 -13.62
C VAL A 46 59.34 -4.29 -12.48
N GLY A 47 58.86 -5.48 -12.41
CA GLY A 47 59.43 -6.62 -11.72
C GLY A 47 58.81 -7.91 -12.27
N THR A 48 59.39 -8.35 -13.36
CA THR A 48 59.33 -9.72 -13.85
C THR A 48 60.13 -10.61 -12.92
N GLU A 49 59.53 -11.68 -12.45
CA GLU A 49 60.28 -12.91 -12.16
C GLU A 49 59.40 -14.11 -12.49
N GLU A 50 59.93 -14.84 -13.42
CA GLU A 50 59.70 -16.19 -13.81
C GLU A 50 59.95 -17.17 -12.66
N GLY A 51 59.35 -18.32 -12.76
CA GLY A 51 59.66 -19.53 -12.00
C GLY A 51 58.41 -20.36 -11.94
N ASP A 52 58.20 -21.15 -12.81
CA ASP A 52 58.65 -22.46 -13.27
C ASP A 52 57.97 -23.61 -12.52
N THR A 53 57.46 -24.53 -13.35
CA THR A 53 57.25 -25.96 -13.22
C THR A 53 56.27 -26.55 -12.22
N GLY A 54 55.46 -27.42 -12.81
CA GLY A 54 54.80 -28.56 -12.18
C GLY A 54 53.36 -28.71 -12.58
N GLY A 55 52.99 -29.15 -13.63
CA GLY A 55 52.93 -30.37 -14.41
C GLY A 55 52.40 -31.55 -13.63
N ILE A 56 51.05 -31.77 -13.62
CA ILE A 56 50.52 -33.15 -13.53
C ILE A 56 49.21 -33.22 -14.34
N ARG A 57 49.36 -34.01 -15.40
CA ARG A 57 48.30 -34.64 -16.19
C ARG A 57 47.52 -35.64 -15.31
N SER A 58 46.24 -35.73 -15.49
CA SER A 58 45.52 -37.02 -15.66
C SER A 58 44.05 -36.72 -15.84
N ARG A 59 43.58 -37.05 -16.95
CA ARG A 59 42.84 -38.20 -17.49
C ARG A 59 41.36 -38.01 -17.28
N VAL A 60 40.71 -37.59 -18.31
CA VAL A 60 39.74 -38.29 -19.21
C VAL A 60 39.28 -39.62 -18.67
N GLY A 61 38.02 -39.73 -18.39
CA GLY A 61 37.27 -40.90 -18.15
C GLY A 61 35.93 -40.85 -18.92
N GLU A 62 36.00 -41.20 -20.20
CA GLU A 62 34.89 -41.69 -20.98
C GLU A 62 34.40 -43.00 -20.38
N SER A 63 33.11 -43.15 -20.23
CA SER A 63 32.48 -44.45 -20.18
C SER A 63 31.30 -44.47 -21.11
N THR A 64 31.56 -44.96 -22.27
CA THR A 64 30.68 -45.52 -23.25
C THR A 64 30.08 -46.84 -22.74
N SER A 65 28.78 -47.02 -22.95
CA SER A 65 28.13 -48.33 -22.98
C SER A 65 26.88 -48.11 -23.85
N GLY A 66 26.75 -48.59 -25.07
CA GLY A 66 27.01 -49.90 -25.57
C GLY A 66 25.68 -50.50 -25.93
N ALA A 67 25.11 -50.15 -27.12
CA ALA A 67 23.96 -50.87 -27.69
C ALA A 67 24.46 -51.64 -28.92
N ARG A 68 24.48 -52.94 -28.79
CA ARG A 68 24.86 -53.90 -29.83
C ARG A 68 23.69 -54.11 -30.79
N ALA A 69 23.92 -53.79 -32.04
CA ALA A 69 23.29 -54.32 -33.23
C ALA A 69 23.72 -55.76 -33.44
N ALA A 70 22.80 -56.63 -33.71
CA ALA A 70 23.05 -57.99 -34.17
C ALA A 70 22.69 -58.11 -35.65
N GLU A 71 23.72 -58.10 -36.44
CA GLU A 71 23.77 -58.47 -37.84
C GLU A 71 24.01 -59.95 -37.94
N ARG A 72 23.16 -60.76 -38.65
CA ARG A 72 23.43 -62.06 -39.20
C ARG A 72 22.81 -62.18 -40.58
N ARG A 73 23.63 -61.95 -41.61
CA ARG A 73 24.31 -62.95 -42.44
C ARG A 73 23.40 -63.79 -43.29
N ARG A 74 23.58 -63.56 -44.57
CA ARG A 74 23.16 -64.29 -45.76
C ARG A 74 23.65 -65.77 -45.72
N GLY A 75 22.86 -66.66 -46.30
CA GLY A 75 23.27 -67.98 -46.76
C GLY A 75 22.36 -68.45 -47.90
N PRO A 76 22.83 -69.25 -48.82
CA PRO A 76 22.50 -69.05 -50.20
C PRO A 76 21.45 -70.07 -50.74
N ALA A 77 21.05 -69.78 -51.94
CA ALA A 77 20.18 -70.48 -52.89
C ALA A 77 20.38 -72.00 -52.93
N ARG A 78 19.26 -72.72 -53.03
CA ARG A 78 19.21 -73.98 -53.75
C ARG A 78 18.00 -74.03 -54.70
N SER A 79 18.34 -74.00 -55.96
CA SER A 79 17.47 -74.34 -57.10
C SER A 79 17.13 -75.79 -57.14
N ILE A 80 15.90 -76.22 -57.38
CA ILE A 80 15.55 -77.52 -57.92
C ILE A 80 14.34 -77.31 -58.88
N PRO A 81 14.25 -78.06 -59.92
CA PRO A 81 13.74 -77.69 -61.21
C PRO A 81 12.24 -78.04 -61.49
N PRO A 82 11.73 -77.69 -62.68
CA PRO A 82 10.29 -77.79 -62.99
C PRO A 82 9.85 -79.16 -63.41
N ALA A 83 8.71 -79.60 -62.92
CA ALA A 83 8.01 -80.77 -63.41
C ALA A 83 6.88 -80.31 -64.36
N GLN A 84 6.94 -80.92 -65.53
CA GLN A 84 6.04 -80.76 -66.68
C GLN A 84 4.69 -81.45 -66.49
N VAL A 85 3.64 -80.74 -66.81
CA VAL A 85 2.44 -81.01 -67.63
C VAL A 85 1.65 -82.35 -67.45
N PRO A 86 0.29 -82.36 -67.57
CA PRO A 86 -0.33 -82.16 -68.90
C PRO A 86 -1.64 -81.35 -68.99
N ARG A 87 -1.78 -80.69 -70.10
CA ARG A 87 -3.01 -80.13 -70.61
C ARG A 87 -4.05 -81.19 -70.90
N LYS A 88 -5.30 -81.00 -70.37
CA LYS A 88 -6.50 -81.39 -71.19
C LYS A 88 -7.79 -80.77 -70.63
N ARG A 89 -8.49 -80.09 -71.52
CA ARG A 89 -9.93 -79.90 -71.60
C ARG A 89 -10.71 -79.27 -70.46
N GLN A 90 -10.97 -77.97 -70.59
CA GLN A 90 -12.28 -77.38 -70.13
C GLN A 90 -12.62 -76.09 -70.91
N ARG A 91 -12.99 -76.23 -72.19
CA ARG A 91 -13.46 -75.11 -73.01
C ARG A 91 -14.99 -74.84 -72.91
N LYS A 92 -15.75 -75.60 -72.11
CA LYS A 92 -17.20 -75.39 -71.99
C LYS A 92 -17.71 -74.79 -70.70
N ARG A 93 -16.85 -74.63 -69.65
CA ARG A 93 -17.28 -73.95 -68.37
C ARG A 93 -17.11 -72.44 -68.36
N ARG A 94 -16.25 -71.86 -69.19
CA ARG A 94 -15.96 -70.41 -69.17
C ARG A 94 -17.12 -69.52 -69.72
N ARG A 95 -18.00 -70.04 -70.55
CA ARG A 95 -19.15 -69.23 -71.05
C ARG A 95 -20.28 -69.07 -69.99
N ARG A 96 -20.48 -70.06 -69.10
CA ARG A 96 -21.50 -69.98 -68.04
C ARG A 96 -21.06 -69.06 -66.85
N ILE A 97 -19.76 -69.08 -66.57
CA ILE A 97 -19.21 -68.20 -65.53
C ILE A 97 -19.20 -66.71 -66.00
N GLY A 98 -18.93 -66.43 -67.26
CA GLY A 98 -19.01 -65.11 -67.83
C GLY A 98 -20.44 -64.52 -67.78
N PHE A 99 -21.48 -65.28 -67.97
CA PHE A 99 -22.87 -64.89 -67.86
C PHE A 99 -23.29 -64.63 -66.43
N LEU A 100 -22.79 -65.33 -65.44
CA LEU A 100 -23.04 -65.14 -64.02
C LEU A 100 -22.35 -63.86 -63.51
N ILE A 101 -21.12 -63.62 -63.94
CA ILE A 101 -20.42 -62.37 -63.59
C ILE A 101 -21.12 -61.15 -64.19
N LEU A 102 -21.60 -61.23 -65.42
CA LEU A 102 -22.32 -60.15 -66.07
C LEU A 102 -23.69 -59.92 -65.39
N ALA A 103 -24.38 -60.93 -64.95
CA ALA A 103 -25.63 -60.78 -64.19
C ALA A 103 -25.41 -60.22 -62.80
N VAL A 104 -24.33 -60.57 -62.09
CA VAL A 104 -23.99 -59.98 -60.81
C VAL A 104 -23.57 -58.51 -60.97
N LEU A 105 -22.81 -58.19 -62.05
CA LEU A 105 -22.48 -56.81 -62.37
C LEU A 105 -23.72 -55.96 -62.72
N ALA A 106 -24.67 -56.49 -63.49
CA ALA A 106 -25.94 -55.82 -63.83
C ALA A 106 -26.80 -55.59 -62.56
N VAL A 107 -26.88 -56.58 -61.66
CA VAL A 107 -27.57 -56.41 -60.37
C VAL A 107 -26.84 -55.39 -59.48
N GLY A 108 -25.49 -55.43 -59.46
CA GLY A 108 -24.67 -54.44 -58.69
C GLY A 108 -24.84 -53.04 -59.21
N VAL A 109 -24.83 -52.86 -60.55
CA VAL A 109 -25.07 -51.54 -61.16
C VAL A 109 -26.52 -51.09 -60.95
N GLY A 110 -27.50 -52.00 -61.10
CA GLY A 110 -28.90 -51.66 -60.79
C GLY A 110 -29.11 -51.30 -59.32
N TRP A 111 -28.45 -52.03 -58.36
CA TRP A 111 -28.52 -51.68 -56.97
C TRP A 111 -27.75 -50.39 -56.62
N TRP A 112 -26.62 -50.14 -57.32
CA TRP A 112 -25.88 -48.87 -57.17
C TRP A 112 -26.67 -47.67 -57.75
N LEU A 113 -27.32 -47.80 -58.88
CA LEU A 113 -28.23 -46.78 -59.44
C LEU A 113 -29.47 -46.60 -58.57
N TYR A 114 -30.03 -47.63 -57.98
CA TYR A 114 -31.16 -47.56 -57.06
C TYR A 114 -30.75 -46.96 -55.70
N ALA A 115 -29.55 -47.27 -55.20
CA ALA A 115 -29.02 -46.65 -53.99
C ALA A 115 -28.66 -45.16 -54.19
N ARG A 116 -28.26 -44.81 -55.43
CA ARG A 116 -27.94 -43.39 -55.77
C ARG A 116 -29.19 -42.57 -56.12
N SER A 117 -30.30 -43.18 -56.46
CA SER A 117 -31.58 -42.46 -56.69
C SER A 117 -32.44 -42.33 -55.43
N ARG A 118 -31.95 -42.81 -54.26
CA ARG A 118 -32.60 -42.45 -53.02
C ARG A 118 -32.27 -40.99 -52.71
N PRO A 119 -33.25 -40.09 -52.60
CA PRO A 119 -33.01 -38.76 -52.11
C PRO A 119 -32.33 -38.90 -50.73
N PRO A 120 -31.31 -38.10 -50.38
CA PRO A 120 -30.73 -38.10 -49.08
C PRO A 120 -31.88 -37.93 -48.08
N GLY A 121 -32.12 -38.94 -47.25
CA GLY A 121 -33.17 -38.90 -46.25
C GLY A 121 -32.95 -37.66 -45.41
N GLU A 122 -34.01 -36.91 -45.24
CA GLU A 122 -34.04 -35.77 -44.31
C GLU A 122 -33.51 -36.25 -42.98
N GLY A 123 -32.29 -35.83 -42.65
CA GLY A 123 -31.72 -36.09 -41.32
C GLY A 123 -32.68 -35.50 -40.25
N PRO A 124 -32.74 -36.00 -39.06
CA PRO A 124 -33.61 -35.50 -38.05
C PRO A 124 -33.40 -33.97 -37.94
N ILE A 125 -34.41 -33.18 -38.26
CA ILE A 125 -34.39 -31.74 -38.16
C ILE A 125 -34.24 -31.41 -36.68
N THR A 126 -33.05 -30.98 -36.27
CA THR A 126 -32.80 -30.57 -34.89
C THR A 126 -33.42 -29.19 -34.71
N THR A 127 -34.42 -29.13 -33.85
CA THR A 127 -35.15 -27.90 -33.55
C THR A 127 -34.88 -27.47 -32.11
N ALA A 128 -35.04 -26.18 -31.83
CA ALA A 128 -35.07 -25.61 -30.50
C ALA A 128 -36.29 -24.70 -30.37
N THR A 129 -36.83 -24.60 -29.15
CA THR A 129 -37.97 -23.72 -28.85
C THR A 129 -37.44 -22.41 -28.31
N VAL A 130 -37.98 -21.29 -28.79
CA VAL A 130 -37.73 -19.95 -28.22
C VAL A 130 -38.34 -19.90 -26.85
N GLN A 131 -37.49 -19.70 -25.83
CA GLN A 131 -37.93 -19.64 -24.45
C GLN A 131 -37.33 -18.41 -23.77
N PRO A 132 -38.03 -17.81 -22.83
CA PRO A 132 -37.46 -16.76 -21.99
C PRO A 132 -36.31 -17.34 -21.15
N ARG A 133 -35.21 -16.59 -21.07
CA ARG A 133 -34.04 -16.91 -20.30
C ARG A 133 -33.47 -15.67 -19.65
N ASP A 134 -32.78 -15.92 -18.55
CA ASP A 134 -32.01 -14.88 -17.89
C ASP A 134 -30.61 -14.85 -18.52
N PHE A 135 -30.20 -13.68 -18.90
CA PHE A 135 -28.85 -13.39 -19.38
C PHE A 135 -28.10 -12.61 -18.32
N SER A 136 -26.99 -13.14 -17.87
CA SER A 136 -26.04 -12.41 -17.06
C SER A 136 -24.78 -12.14 -17.89
N SER A 137 -24.47 -10.88 -18.09
CA SER A 137 -23.19 -10.50 -18.67
C SER A 137 -22.17 -10.45 -17.55
N THR A 138 -21.08 -11.19 -17.68
CA THR A 138 -20.00 -11.24 -16.70
C THR A 138 -18.68 -10.89 -17.36
N VAL A 139 -17.78 -10.30 -16.57
CA VAL A 139 -16.37 -10.13 -16.93
C VAL A 139 -15.56 -11.04 -16.04
N LEU A 140 -14.72 -11.86 -16.67
CA LEU A 140 -13.79 -12.73 -15.98
C LEU A 140 -12.43 -12.03 -15.87
N ALA A 141 -11.85 -12.06 -14.70
CA ALA A 141 -10.54 -11.50 -14.44
C ALA A 141 -9.76 -12.43 -13.49
N THR A 142 -8.45 -12.39 -13.58
CA THR A 142 -7.58 -13.01 -12.59
C THR A 142 -7.07 -11.95 -11.63
N GLY A 143 -6.84 -12.34 -10.39
CA GLY A 143 -6.39 -11.39 -9.38
C GLY A 143 -5.62 -12.04 -8.25
N ALA A 144 -5.34 -11.26 -7.23
CA ALA A 144 -4.71 -11.74 -6.01
C ALA A 144 -5.35 -11.09 -4.78
N VAL A 145 -5.43 -11.85 -3.71
CA VAL A 145 -5.84 -11.35 -2.39
C VAL A 145 -4.71 -10.50 -1.83
N ARG A 146 -5.00 -9.28 -1.39
CA ARG A 146 -4.02 -8.37 -0.79
C ARG A 146 -4.55 -7.72 0.48
N PRO A 147 -3.67 -7.33 1.41
CA PRO A 147 -4.07 -6.51 2.54
C PRO A 147 -4.63 -5.16 2.06
N GLN A 148 -5.64 -4.65 2.75
CA GLN A 148 -6.10 -3.28 2.54
C GLN A 148 -5.00 -2.28 2.91
N VAL A 149 -5.12 -1.05 2.43
CA VAL A 149 -4.19 0.03 2.78
C VAL A 149 -4.17 0.19 4.32
N GLY A 150 -2.98 0.06 4.91
CA GLY A 150 -2.77 0.12 6.35
C GLY A 150 -3.04 -1.19 7.10
N ALA A 151 -3.41 -2.28 6.43
CA ALA A 151 -3.50 -3.61 7.00
C ALA A 151 -2.18 -4.39 6.94
N GLU A 152 -1.20 -3.92 6.18
CA GLU A 152 0.18 -4.41 6.20
C GLU A 152 1.10 -3.30 6.68
N VAL A 153 1.85 -3.55 7.75
CA VAL A 153 2.81 -2.59 8.29
C VAL A 153 4.17 -3.26 8.50
N ARG A 154 5.18 -2.64 7.94
CA ARG A 154 6.59 -3.01 8.15
C ARG A 154 7.14 -2.22 9.31
N VAL A 155 7.51 -2.92 10.37
CA VAL A 155 8.05 -2.34 11.60
C VAL A 155 9.56 -2.36 11.51
N GLY A 156 10.19 -1.19 11.60
CA GLY A 156 11.65 -1.02 11.59
C GLY A 156 12.18 -0.34 12.85
N ALA A 157 13.52 -0.32 13.03
CA ALA A 157 14.16 0.43 14.09
C ALA A 157 14.14 1.93 13.82
N ARG A 158 13.84 2.73 14.86
CA ARG A 158 13.96 4.19 14.84
C ARG A 158 15.32 4.69 15.29
N ILE A 159 16.04 3.86 16.05
CA ILE A 159 17.40 4.10 16.54
C ILE A 159 18.29 2.92 16.22
N SER A 160 19.59 3.17 16.10
CA SER A 160 20.59 2.12 15.95
C SER A 160 20.88 1.49 17.30
N GLY A 161 21.11 0.19 17.32
CA GLY A 161 21.42 -0.56 18.52
C GLY A 161 21.54 -2.06 18.24
N ARG A 162 21.92 -2.82 19.25
CA ARG A 162 21.93 -4.27 19.21
C ARG A 162 20.60 -4.80 19.73
N VAL A 163 20.05 -5.81 19.06
CA VAL A 163 18.80 -6.46 19.49
C VAL A 163 19.10 -7.31 20.73
N ALA A 164 18.60 -6.88 21.90
CA ALA A 164 18.73 -7.64 23.13
C ALA A 164 17.78 -8.84 23.14
N ASN A 165 16.51 -8.59 22.86
CA ASN A 165 15.47 -9.61 22.84
C ASN A 165 14.57 -9.46 21.61
N LEU A 166 14.18 -10.59 21.02
CA LEU A 166 13.15 -10.67 19.99
C LEU A 166 12.06 -11.61 20.50
N ARG A 167 10.84 -11.08 20.67
CA ARG A 167 9.69 -11.80 21.24
C ARG A 167 8.65 -12.17 20.19
N ALA A 168 9.01 -12.12 18.91
CA ALA A 168 8.14 -12.31 17.78
C ALA A 168 8.61 -13.47 16.92
N ASN A 169 7.73 -14.43 16.63
CA ASN A 169 7.95 -15.50 15.67
C ASN A 169 6.98 -15.37 14.51
N ILE A 170 7.36 -15.92 13.36
CA ILE A 170 6.48 -15.97 12.19
C ILE A 170 5.23 -16.78 12.54
N GLY A 171 4.05 -16.20 12.29
CA GLY A 171 2.74 -16.79 12.58
C GLY A 171 2.16 -16.40 13.94
N ASP A 172 2.92 -15.71 14.81
CA ASP A 172 2.39 -15.24 16.08
C ASP A 172 1.35 -14.13 15.87
N ARG A 173 0.26 -14.17 16.63
CA ARG A 173 -0.72 -13.09 16.69
C ARG A 173 -0.25 -12.03 17.69
N VAL A 174 -0.29 -10.79 17.29
CA VAL A 174 0.13 -9.64 18.10
C VAL A 174 -0.99 -8.61 18.20
N GLU A 175 -1.06 -7.93 19.36
CA GLU A 175 -1.98 -6.83 19.59
C GLU A 175 -1.26 -5.49 19.46
N GLN A 176 -1.98 -4.44 19.13
CA GLN A 176 -1.44 -3.09 19.04
C GLN A 176 -0.80 -2.68 20.39
N GLY A 177 0.46 -2.21 20.35
CA GLY A 177 1.22 -1.84 21.52
C GLY A 177 2.00 -2.98 22.16
N GLN A 178 1.80 -4.23 21.75
CA GLN A 178 2.58 -5.38 22.23
C GLN A 178 4.06 -5.23 21.85
N VAL A 179 4.96 -5.58 22.78
CA VAL A 179 6.41 -5.52 22.55
C VAL A 179 6.84 -6.66 21.65
N ILE A 180 7.46 -6.32 20.52
CA ILE A 180 7.99 -7.23 19.51
C ILE A 180 9.46 -7.49 19.73
N ALA A 181 10.23 -6.42 19.95
CA ALA A 181 11.68 -6.50 20.16
C ALA A 181 12.15 -5.40 21.12
N GLU A 182 13.26 -5.67 21.76
CA GLU A 182 13.95 -4.74 22.64
C GLU A 182 15.41 -4.62 22.17
N LEU A 183 15.85 -3.39 21.95
CA LEU A 183 17.26 -3.07 21.73
C LEU A 183 17.98 -2.96 23.09
N GLU A 184 19.29 -3.04 23.11
CA GLU A 184 20.09 -2.73 24.30
C GLU A 184 19.78 -1.32 24.79
N GLN A 185 19.41 -1.18 26.08
CA GLN A 185 18.88 0.06 26.67
C GLN A 185 19.87 0.72 27.62
N GLU A 186 20.97 0.04 28.03
CA GLU A 186 21.87 0.46 29.07
C GLU A 186 22.42 1.87 28.88
N ASP A 187 22.88 2.19 27.68
CA ASP A 187 23.39 3.54 27.35
C ASP A 187 22.30 4.61 27.43
N LEU A 188 21.07 4.27 26.98
CA LEU A 188 19.93 5.20 26.98
C LEU A 188 19.38 5.39 28.42
N GLU A 189 19.34 4.35 29.23
CA GLU A 189 18.98 4.44 30.64
C GLU A 189 19.98 5.30 31.42
N THR A 190 21.28 5.13 31.15
CA THR A 190 22.35 5.96 31.73
C THR A 190 22.17 7.43 31.30
N LEU A 191 21.82 7.69 30.01
CA LEU A 191 21.53 9.05 29.53
C LEU A 191 20.32 9.64 30.25
N VAL A 192 19.25 8.86 30.45
CA VAL A 192 18.06 9.33 31.21
C VAL A 192 18.44 9.68 32.63
N ALA A 193 19.20 8.81 33.36
CA ALA A 193 19.67 9.06 34.72
C ALA A 193 20.54 10.32 34.81
N GLN A 194 21.40 10.57 33.80
CA GLN A 194 22.19 11.81 33.74
C GLN A 194 21.28 13.04 33.65
N ARG A 195 20.26 13.00 32.76
CA ARG A 195 19.32 14.13 32.57
C ARG A 195 18.42 14.34 33.79
N GLU A 196 18.08 13.29 34.52
CA GLU A 196 17.37 13.38 35.80
C GLU A 196 18.21 14.11 36.85
N ALA A 197 19.50 13.77 36.98
CA ALA A 197 20.41 14.48 37.87
C ALA A 197 20.61 15.97 37.46
N GLU A 198 20.66 16.29 36.15
CA GLU A 198 20.72 17.66 35.67
C GLU A 198 19.45 18.45 36.01
N LEU A 199 18.28 17.83 35.93
CA LEU A 199 17.01 18.45 36.34
C LEU A 199 16.98 18.70 37.85
N GLU A 200 17.39 17.72 38.66
CA GLU A 200 17.46 17.88 40.10
C GLU A 200 18.37 19.04 40.49
N MET A 201 19.55 19.16 39.86
CA MET A 201 20.46 20.27 40.07
C MET A 201 19.84 21.63 39.70
N ALA A 202 19.12 21.71 38.56
CA ALA A 202 18.42 22.94 38.13
C ALA A 202 17.29 23.31 39.12
N GLN A 203 16.54 22.33 39.63
CA GLN A 203 15.50 22.52 40.65
C GLN A 203 16.09 22.99 41.97
N ALA A 204 17.24 22.44 42.39
CA ALA A 204 17.94 22.89 43.59
C ALA A 204 18.40 24.34 43.46
N LYS A 205 18.90 24.76 42.32
CA LYS A 205 19.23 26.18 42.03
C LYS A 205 18.01 27.10 42.14
N LEU A 206 16.87 26.70 41.53
CA LEU A 206 15.62 27.45 41.65
C LEU A 206 15.19 27.61 43.10
N GLY A 207 15.17 26.48 43.85
CA GLY A 207 14.84 26.52 45.28
C GLY A 207 15.83 27.38 46.13
N ALA A 208 17.11 27.39 45.77
CA ALA A 208 18.07 28.30 46.36
C ALA A 208 17.76 29.77 46.06
N ALA A 209 17.42 30.10 44.82
CA ALA A 209 17.01 31.42 44.42
C ALA A 209 15.75 31.88 45.17
N GLU A 210 14.74 31.07 45.27
CA GLU A 210 13.48 31.34 45.98
C GLU A 210 13.69 31.57 47.49
N ASN A 211 14.73 30.99 48.12
CA ASN A 211 14.95 31.10 49.55
C ASN A 211 15.99 32.15 49.95
N LEU A 212 16.98 32.44 49.10
CA LEU A 212 18.08 33.36 49.44
C LEU A 212 17.75 34.84 49.07
N TRP A 213 17.25 35.07 47.88
CA TRP A 213 17.00 36.44 47.39
C TRP A 213 15.93 37.21 48.16
N PRO A 214 14.84 36.63 48.68
CA PRO A 214 13.90 37.37 49.52
C PRO A 214 14.56 37.92 50.76
N LYS A 215 15.56 37.24 51.34
CA LYS A 215 16.31 37.74 52.51
C LYS A 215 17.15 38.98 52.19
N GLU A 216 17.67 39.07 50.96
CA GLU A 216 18.40 40.22 50.46
C GLU A 216 17.48 41.45 50.30
N ILE A 217 16.24 41.19 49.79
CA ILE A 217 15.19 42.22 49.71
C ILE A 217 14.77 42.68 51.11
N ASP A 218 14.55 41.78 52.06
CA ASP A 218 14.23 42.07 53.42
C ASP A 218 15.33 42.95 54.06
N GLN A 219 16.61 42.65 53.81
CA GLN A 219 17.75 43.47 54.32
C GLN A 219 17.72 44.86 53.67
N ALA A 220 17.53 44.98 52.37
CA ALA A 220 17.43 46.28 51.69
C ALA A 220 16.23 47.11 52.19
N GLN A 221 15.13 46.44 52.55
CA GLN A 221 13.95 47.06 53.13
C GLN A 221 14.21 47.63 54.51
N LEU A 222 14.90 46.85 55.37
CA LEU A 222 15.32 47.33 56.70
C LEU A 222 16.27 48.53 56.61
N ASP A 223 17.17 48.56 55.61
CA ASP A 223 18.05 49.70 55.36
C ASP A 223 17.26 50.94 54.93
N ARG A 224 16.28 50.78 54.01
CA ARG A 224 15.37 51.84 53.59
C ARG A 224 14.59 52.39 54.79
N ASP A 225 14.02 51.56 55.65
CA ASP A 225 13.24 51.96 56.81
C ASP A 225 14.11 52.71 57.83
N ARG A 226 15.38 52.29 58.01
CA ARG A 226 16.35 53.04 58.82
C ARG A 226 16.60 54.44 58.29
N TRP A 227 16.83 54.60 57.03
CA TRP A 227 17.07 55.92 56.42
C TRP A 227 15.81 56.78 56.36
N GLN A 228 14.64 56.19 56.26
CA GLN A 228 13.36 56.90 56.38
C GLN A 228 13.22 57.47 57.78
N ALA A 229 13.49 56.76 58.84
CA ALA A 229 13.43 57.29 60.20
C ALA A 229 14.44 58.42 60.42
N SER A 230 15.64 58.38 59.80
CA SER A 230 16.62 59.43 59.83
C SER A 230 16.16 60.66 59.09
N LEU A 231 15.47 60.51 57.94
CA LEU A 231 14.89 61.61 57.17
C LEU A 231 13.77 62.27 57.96
N ASP A 232 12.86 61.48 58.54
CA ASP A 232 11.74 62.06 59.35
C ASP A 232 12.26 62.86 60.50
N TYR A 233 13.34 62.44 61.17
CA TYR A 233 14.02 63.18 62.24
C TYR A 233 14.61 64.54 61.70
N ALA A 234 15.34 64.47 60.59
CA ALA A 234 15.96 65.65 59.97
C ALA A 234 14.90 66.66 59.48
N GLU A 235 13.76 66.21 58.97
CA GLU A 235 12.64 67.07 58.57
C GLU A 235 12.01 67.76 59.76
N GLN A 236 11.79 67.05 60.88
CA GLN A 236 11.29 67.67 62.11
C GLN A 236 12.27 68.68 62.69
N GLU A 237 13.60 68.39 62.70
CA GLU A 237 14.61 69.30 63.13
C GLU A 237 14.64 70.61 62.27
N PHE A 238 14.65 70.46 60.94
CA PHE A 238 14.63 71.53 60.01
C PHE A 238 13.36 72.42 60.16
N SER A 239 12.18 71.79 60.27
CA SER A 239 10.91 72.48 60.48
C SER A 239 10.91 73.33 61.78
N ARG A 240 11.51 72.73 62.86
CA ARG A 240 11.67 73.45 64.14
C ARG A 240 12.60 74.66 63.99
N GLU A 241 13.78 74.49 63.38
CA GLU A 241 14.74 75.52 63.18
C GLU A 241 14.21 76.65 62.24
N GLN A 242 13.46 76.28 61.25
CA GLN A 242 12.77 77.23 60.35
C GLN A 242 11.77 78.07 61.14
N THR A 243 10.99 77.53 62.04
CA THR A 243 10.05 78.23 62.91
C THR A 243 10.77 79.17 63.90
N LEU A 244 11.88 78.72 64.52
CA LEU A 244 12.69 79.47 65.43
C LEU A 244 13.40 80.61 64.69
N GLN A 245 13.85 80.44 63.48
CA GLN A 245 14.48 81.46 62.68
C GLN A 245 13.47 82.57 62.29
N THR A 246 12.26 82.29 61.95
CA THR A 246 11.19 83.25 61.66
C THR A 246 10.82 84.06 62.86
N SER A 247 10.97 83.52 64.07
CA SER A 247 10.77 84.18 65.35
C SER A 247 12.05 84.88 65.87
N HIS A 248 13.18 84.92 65.15
CA HIS A 248 14.49 85.45 65.51
C HIS A 248 15.09 84.76 66.78
N ALA A 249 14.68 83.52 67.06
CA ALA A 249 15.14 82.78 68.24
C ALA A 249 16.27 81.74 67.91
N SER A 250 16.68 81.57 66.64
CA SER A 250 17.78 80.73 66.19
C SER A 250 18.79 81.51 65.33
N SER A 251 20.05 81.03 65.30
CA SER A 251 21.10 81.55 64.44
C SER A 251 21.01 81.11 63.02
N GLN A 252 21.47 81.98 62.06
CA GLN A 252 21.54 81.60 60.62
C GLN A 252 22.37 80.29 60.40
N GLN A 253 23.45 80.12 61.18
CA GLN A 253 24.30 78.90 61.11
C GLN A 253 23.54 77.64 61.53
N ALA A 254 22.68 77.72 62.56
CA ALA A 254 21.88 76.52 62.98
C ALA A 254 20.87 76.11 61.91
N TYR A 255 20.22 77.08 61.23
CA TYR A 255 19.32 76.85 60.14
C TYR A 255 20.04 76.23 58.94
N GLU A 256 21.20 76.73 58.51
CA GLU A 256 22.00 76.20 57.42
C GLU A 256 22.48 74.73 57.73
N GLN A 257 22.88 74.44 58.95
CA GLN A 257 23.22 73.07 59.40
C GLN A 257 22.02 72.16 59.35
N ALA A 258 20.85 72.56 59.78
CA ALA A 258 19.64 71.78 59.69
C ALA A 258 19.25 71.48 58.21
N GLN A 259 19.42 72.53 57.34
CA GLN A 259 19.19 72.35 55.89
C GLN A 259 20.17 71.37 55.26
N GLU A 260 21.48 71.39 55.64
CA GLU A 260 22.49 70.50 55.19
C GLU A 260 22.18 69.02 55.62
N ARG A 261 21.82 68.87 56.91
CA ARG A 261 21.42 67.50 57.43
C ARG A 261 20.23 66.97 56.72
N LEU A 262 19.21 67.74 56.41
CA LEU A 262 18.04 67.34 55.65
C LEU A 262 18.44 66.96 54.23
N ALA A 263 19.31 67.69 53.57
CA ALA A 263 19.77 67.36 52.21
C ALA A 263 20.53 66.01 52.18
N ILE A 264 21.41 65.80 53.22
CA ILE A 264 22.13 64.55 53.37
C ILE A 264 21.15 63.39 53.62
N ALA A 265 20.18 63.56 54.54
CA ALA A 265 19.20 62.51 54.85
C ALA A 265 18.34 62.11 53.62
N ARG A 266 17.92 63.10 52.81
CA ARG A 266 17.20 62.90 51.56
C ARG A 266 18.03 62.11 50.55
N ALA A 267 19.31 62.43 50.38
CA ALA A 267 20.20 61.74 49.50
C ALA A 267 20.43 60.25 49.94
N GLN A 268 20.55 60.01 51.25
CA GLN A 268 20.69 58.70 51.83
C GLN A 268 19.43 57.87 51.65
N MET A 269 18.26 58.43 51.88
CA MET A 269 16.97 57.75 51.62
C MET A 269 16.79 57.44 50.16
N ALA A 270 17.06 58.31 49.22
CA ALA A 270 16.99 58.07 47.79
C ALA A 270 17.96 56.92 47.34
N SER A 271 19.16 56.90 47.97
CA SER A 271 20.11 55.81 47.70
C SER A 271 19.59 54.43 48.20
N ALA A 272 18.96 54.42 49.39
CA ALA A 272 18.40 53.16 49.93
C ALA A 272 17.19 52.67 49.14
N GLU A 273 16.33 53.57 48.67
CA GLU A 273 15.24 53.22 47.76
C GLU A 273 15.74 52.56 46.45
N LYS A 274 16.80 53.14 45.88
CA LYS A 274 17.43 52.55 44.68
C LYS A 274 18.10 51.21 44.97
N GLY A 275 18.64 51.04 46.19
CA GLY A 275 19.16 49.74 46.65
C GLY A 275 18.09 48.67 46.72
N LEU A 276 16.91 48.98 47.28
CA LEU A 276 15.77 48.10 47.34
C LEU A 276 15.22 47.75 45.92
N GLU A 277 15.07 48.73 45.07
CA GLU A 277 14.65 48.52 43.65
C GLU A 277 15.61 47.58 42.94
N LEU A 278 16.92 47.77 43.11
CA LEU A 278 17.92 46.90 42.49
C LEU A 278 17.88 45.47 43.05
N ALA A 279 17.71 45.29 44.37
CA ALA A 279 17.57 43.98 45.00
C ALA A 279 16.34 43.22 44.43
N ALA A 280 15.19 43.88 44.32
CA ALA A 280 13.98 43.31 43.75
C ALA A 280 14.16 42.94 42.26
N ALA A 281 14.77 43.80 41.46
CA ALA A 281 15.03 43.52 40.05
C ALA A 281 16.00 42.32 39.86
N ARG A 282 17.01 42.20 40.68
CA ARG A 282 17.93 41.04 40.70
C ARG A 282 17.21 39.75 41.06
N TYR A 283 16.35 39.78 42.04
CA TYR A 283 15.56 38.58 42.42
C TYR A 283 14.69 38.12 41.28
N GLU A 284 13.94 39.00 40.60
CA GLU A 284 13.12 38.65 39.47
C GLU A 284 13.93 38.04 38.32
N GLU A 285 15.11 38.58 38.02
CA GLU A 285 15.99 38.11 36.98
C GLU A 285 16.56 36.70 37.30
N GLU A 286 17.11 36.53 38.52
CA GLU A 286 17.66 35.26 38.97
C GLU A 286 16.58 34.14 39.00
N LEU A 287 15.38 34.49 39.50
CA LEU A 287 14.23 33.56 39.49
C LEU A 287 13.88 33.16 38.09
N ARG A 288 13.82 34.13 37.15
CA ARG A 288 13.51 33.89 35.73
C ARG A 288 14.57 33.00 35.05
N GLN A 289 15.86 33.26 35.35
CA GLN A 289 16.97 32.44 34.83
C GLN A 289 16.92 31.04 35.37
N ALA A 290 16.77 30.84 36.67
CA ALA A 290 16.70 29.55 37.31
C ALA A 290 15.48 28.75 36.81
N ALA A 291 14.32 29.38 36.65
CA ALA A 291 13.15 28.72 36.08
C ALA A 291 13.33 28.35 34.59
N ALA A 292 14.10 29.14 33.84
CA ALA A 292 14.45 28.78 32.45
C ALA A 292 15.42 27.59 32.37
N GLU A 293 16.37 27.48 33.33
CA GLU A 293 17.24 26.31 33.43
C GLU A 293 16.44 25.03 33.75
N VAL A 294 15.47 25.09 34.65
CA VAL A 294 14.57 23.95 34.95
C VAL A 294 13.82 23.52 33.69
N ARG A 295 13.16 24.44 32.98
CA ARG A 295 12.45 24.08 31.73
C ARG A 295 13.36 23.49 30.67
N ARG A 296 14.60 23.96 30.57
CA ARG A 296 15.61 23.38 29.66
C ARG A 296 15.96 21.95 30.05
N ALA A 297 16.20 21.69 31.32
CA ALA A 297 16.54 20.37 31.85
C ALA A 297 15.35 19.39 31.71
N GLU A 298 14.11 19.83 31.97
CA GLU A 298 12.89 19.07 31.74
C GLU A 298 12.75 18.64 30.26
N SER A 299 12.99 19.56 29.34
CA SER A 299 12.95 19.29 27.91
C SER A 299 14.05 18.29 27.48
N ALA A 300 15.24 18.41 28.06
CA ALA A 300 16.34 17.47 27.80
C ALA A 300 16.02 16.07 28.31
N LEU A 301 15.44 15.96 29.51
CA LEU A 301 14.99 14.69 30.09
C LEU A 301 13.86 14.07 29.27
N ALA A 302 12.88 14.85 28.86
CA ALA A 302 11.79 14.39 28.00
C ALA A 302 12.33 13.79 26.68
N ASN A 303 13.29 14.45 26.04
CA ASN A 303 13.95 13.96 24.83
C ASN A 303 14.70 12.64 25.09
N ALA A 304 15.44 12.52 26.18
CA ALA A 304 16.14 11.27 26.53
C ALA A 304 15.16 10.12 26.77
N ARG A 305 14.04 10.37 27.44
CA ARG A 305 12.98 9.36 27.65
C ARG A 305 12.31 8.93 26.35
N VAL A 306 12.09 9.86 25.40
CA VAL A 306 11.58 9.54 24.07
C VAL A 306 12.59 8.66 23.31
N GLN A 307 13.88 8.95 23.37
CA GLN A 307 14.92 8.10 22.76
C GLN A 307 14.94 6.71 23.37
N LEU A 308 14.84 6.59 24.69
CA LEU A 308 14.75 5.30 25.38
C LEU A 308 13.49 4.53 24.93
N SER A 309 12.36 5.22 24.75
CA SER A 309 11.14 4.57 24.27
C SER A 309 11.27 3.95 22.87
N TYR A 310 12.16 4.48 22.02
CA TYR A 310 12.44 3.92 20.70
C TYR A 310 13.26 2.63 20.74
N ALA A 311 13.91 2.33 21.86
CA ALA A 311 14.60 1.05 22.07
C ALA A 311 13.62 -0.11 22.25
N THR A 312 12.36 0.16 22.62
CA THR A 312 11.30 -0.83 22.70
C THR A 312 10.43 -0.75 21.45
N ILE A 313 10.50 -1.78 20.61
CA ILE A 313 9.77 -1.88 19.35
C ILE A 313 8.43 -2.55 19.61
N LYS A 314 7.34 -1.86 19.29
CA LYS A 314 5.97 -2.30 19.53
C LYS A 314 5.19 -2.48 18.23
N ALA A 315 4.19 -3.37 18.25
CA ALA A 315 3.25 -3.54 17.15
C ALA A 315 2.41 -2.26 16.95
N PRO A 316 2.36 -1.69 15.74
CA PRO A 316 1.54 -0.52 15.45
C PRO A 316 0.07 -0.86 15.20
N ILE A 317 -0.24 -2.12 14.84
CA ILE A 317 -1.58 -2.63 14.55
C ILE A 317 -1.75 -4.02 15.15
N ASP A 318 -3.00 -4.46 15.29
CA ASP A 318 -3.35 -5.85 15.54
C ASP A 318 -3.11 -6.68 14.29
N GLY A 319 -2.69 -7.94 14.42
CA GLY A 319 -2.46 -8.79 13.26
C GLY A 319 -1.58 -9.99 13.53
N VAL A 320 -1.09 -10.59 12.46
CA VAL A 320 -0.20 -11.76 12.49
C VAL A 320 1.15 -11.38 11.90
N ILE A 321 2.22 -11.89 12.50
CA ILE A 321 3.58 -11.68 12.00
C ILE A 321 3.81 -12.51 10.75
N ALA A 322 3.93 -11.83 9.60
CA ALA A 322 4.12 -12.46 8.30
C ALA A 322 5.60 -12.79 8.04
N SER A 323 6.51 -11.93 8.47
CA SER A 323 7.95 -12.13 8.29
C SER A 323 8.74 -11.53 9.45
N VAL A 324 9.88 -12.14 9.75
CA VAL A 324 10.87 -11.68 10.70
C VAL A 324 12.20 -11.63 9.96
N SER A 325 12.83 -10.45 9.89
CA SER A 325 14.05 -10.24 9.12
C SER A 325 15.28 -10.00 9.97
N THR A 326 15.13 -9.98 11.31
CA THR A 326 16.21 -9.66 12.27
C THR A 326 16.27 -10.72 13.36
N GLN A 327 17.45 -10.96 13.92
CA GLN A 327 17.67 -11.94 14.98
C GLN A 327 18.16 -11.29 16.28
N ALA A 328 17.92 -11.95 17.41
CA ALA A 328 18.50 -11.54 18.69
C ALA A 328 20.04 -11.57 18.61
N GLY A 329 20.68 -10.54 19.13
CA GLY A 329 22.13 -10.33 19.07
C GLY A 329 22.63 -9.61 17.83
N GLU A 330 21.79 -9.36 16.84
CA GLU A 330 22.15 -8.61 15.62
C GLU A 330 22.18 -7.10 15.89
N THR A 331 23.13 -6.41 15.26
CA THR A 331 23.21 -4.94 15.34
C THR A 331 22.48 -4.33 14.15
N VAL A 332 21.51 -3.49 14.45
CA VAL A 332 20.71 -2.78 13.45
C VAL A 332 21.09 -1.30 13.40
N ALA A 333 21.13 -0.74 12.21
CA ALA A 333 21.39 0.67 11.97
C ALA A 333 20.12 1.37 11.51
N ALA A 334 19.68 2.39 12.23
CA ALA A 334 18.63 3.29 11.77
C ALA A 334 19.19 4.24 10.74
N GLY A 335 18.47 4.41 9.60
CA GLY A 335 18.88 5.29 8.51
C GLY A 335 17.97 5.17 7.29
N LEU A 336 18.45 5.65 6.13
CA LEU A 336 17.69 5.61 4.86
C LEU A 336 17.29 4.19 4.44
N ASN A 337 18.04 3.18 4.86
CA ASN A 337 17.77 1.77 4.60
C ASN A 337 17.63 1.00 5.93
N ALA A 338 16.82 1.53 6.85
CA ALA A 338 16.57 0.82 8.10
C ALA A 338 16.00 -0.58 7.81
N PRO A 339 16.59 -1.64 8.36
CA PRO A 339 16.06 -2.99 8.16
C PRO A 339 14.67 -3.09 8.77
N THR A 340 13.79 -3.81 8.09
CA THR A 340 12.50 -4.19 8.63
C THR A 340 12.72 -5.27 9.69
N PHE A 341 12.21 -5.09 10.90
CA PHE A 341 12.26 -6.12 11.94
C PHE A 341 11.24 -7.22 11.65
N VAL A 342 10.00 -6.79 11.51
CA VAL A 342 8.88 -7.68 11.24
C VAL A 342 7.90 -7.01 10.30
N THR A 343 7.19 -7.81 9.52
CA THR A 343 6.00 -7.38 8.80
C THR A 343 4.78 -7.95 9.51
N ILE A 344 3.85 -7.08 9.87
CA ILE A 344 2.58 -7.44 10.51
C ILE A 344 1.48 -7.26 9.49
N ILE A 345 0.60 -8.25 9.37
CA ILE A 345 -0.56 -8.21 8.48
C ILE A 345 -1.82 -8.47 9.29
N ASP A 346 -2.77 -7.57 9.15
CA ASP A 346 -4.13 -7.76 9.63
C ASP A 346 -4.89 -8.62 8.62
N LEU A 347 -5.14 -9.87 8.97
CA LEU A 347 -5.80 -10.84 8.12
C LEU A 347 -7.31 -10.63 8.01
N ASP A 348 -7.90 -9.82 8.89
CA ASP A 348 -9.34 -9.50 8.85
C ASP A 348 -9.64 -8.38 7.83
N ARG A 349 -8.61 -7.65 7.39
CA ARG A 349 -8.69 -6.53 6.45
C ARG A 349 -8.04 -6.84 5.11
N LEU A 350 -8.63 -7.78 4.39
CA LEU A 350 -8.20 -8.17 3.05
C LEU A 350 -9.10 -7.58 1.97
N GLN A 351 -8.60 -7.53 0.74
CA GLN A 351 -9.30 -7.13 -0.47
C GLN A 351 -8.74 -7.93 -1.65
N VAL A 352 -9.48 -8.00 -2.74
CA VAL A 352 -9.00 -8.66 -3.96
C VAL A 352 -8.67 -7.60 -5.01
N HIS A 353 -7.48 -7.71 -5.58
CA HIS A 353 -7.05 -6.92 -6.72
C HIS A 353 -7.26 -7.74 -7.97
N ALA A 354 -8.26 -7.40 -8.76
CA ALA A 354 -8.60 -8.09 -10.01
C ALA A 354 -8.00 -7.34 -11.20
N PHE A 355 -7.24 -8.02 -12.04
CA PHE A 355 -6.64 -7.46 -13.24
C PHE A 355 -7.59 -7.68 -14.43
N VAL A 356 -8.28 -6.62 -14.83
CA VAL A 356 -9.27 -6.61 -15.88
C VAL A 356 -8.64 -6.09 -17.17
N ASP A 357 -8.89 -6.77 -18.28
CA ASP A 357 -8.43 -6.37 -19.61
C ASP A 357 -8.99 -4.99 -20.03
N GLU A 358 -8.20 -4.22 -20.79
CA GLU A 358 -8.59 -2.91 -21.32
C GLU A 358 -9.90 -2.95 -22.13
N VAL A 359 -10.20 -4.08 -22.78
CA VAL A 359 -11.44 -4.23 -23.59
C VAL A 359 -12.69 -4.24 -22.72
N ASP A 360 -12.60 -4.75 -21.48
CA ASP A 360 -13.74 -4.96 -20.60
C ASP A 360 -13.89 -3.89 -19.50
N ILE A 361 -12.82 -3.13 -19.20
CA ILE A 361 -12.85 -2.15 -18.11
C ILE A 361 -13.92 -1.08 -18.25
N GLY A 362 -14.25 -0.69 -19.51
CA GLY A 362 -15.28 0.30 -19.78
C GLY A 362 -16.70 -0.12 -19.38
N ARG A 363 -16.91 -1.41 -19.07
CA ARG A 363 -18.18 -1.99 -18.66
C ARG A 363 -18.31 -2.14 -17.14
N ILE A 364 -17.22 -1.98 -16.40
CA ILE A 364 -17.17 -2.13 -14.93
C ILE A 364 -17.47 -0.79 -14.27
N GLN A 365 -18.29 -0.83 -13.23
CA GLN A 365 -18.70 0.34 -12.46
C GLN A 365 -18.51 0.07 -10.96
N LEU A 366 -18.34 1.13 -10.20
CA LEU A 366 -18.27 1.06 -8.74
C LEU A 366 -19.57 0.49 -8.15
N GLY A 367 -19.44 -0.35 -7.13
CA GLY A 367 -20.57 -0.95 -6.42
C GLY A 367 -21.13 -2.21 -7.10
N GLN A 368 -20.60 -2.64 -8.24
CA GLN A 368 -21.03 -3.90 -8.86
C GLN A 368 -20.68 -5.10 -7.98
N GLU A 369 -21.58 -6.08 -7.96
CA GLU A 369 -21.37 -7.35 -7.29
C GLU A 369 -20.30 -8.16 -7.99
N VAL A 370 -19.42 -8.73 -7.22
CA VAL A 370 -18.33 -9.56 -7.66
C VAL A 370 -18.36 -10.87 -6.92
N ARG A 371 -18.20 -11.97 -7.63
CA ARG A 371 -17.97 -13.28 -7.06
C ARG A 371 -16.56 -13.71 -7.43
N PHE A 372 -15.88 -14.34 -6.49
CA PHE A 372 -14.56 -14.86 -6.76
C PHE A 372 -14.32 -16.16 -6.01
N THR A 373 -13.46 -16.99 -6.58
CA THR A 373 -12.93 -18.19 -5.96
C THR A 373 -11.42 -18.06 -5.85
N VAL A 374 -10.82 -18.72 -4.88
CA VAL A 374 -9.36 -18.80 -4.77
C VAL A 374 -8.91 -20.21 -5.11
N ASP A 375 -7.72 -20.35 -5.70
CA ASP A 375 -7.20 -21.65 -6.15
C ASP A 375 -7.12 -22.69 -5.02
N THR A 376 -6.96 -22.22 -3.77
CA THR A 376 -6.93 -23.09 -2.59
C THR A 376 -8.30 -23.66 -2.23
N PHE A 377 -9.39 -22.92 -2.55
CA PHE A 377 -10.78 -23.30 -2.26
C PHE A 377 -11.64 -23.13 -3.52
N PRO A 378 -11.48 -24.02 -4.53
CA PRO A 378 -12.16 -23.88 -5.83
C PRO A 378 -13.69 -24.06 -5.74
N ASP A 379 -14.17 -24.80 -4.76
CA ASP A 379 -15.59 -25.08 -4.55
C ASP A 379 -16.30 -24.04 -3.67
N ARG A 380 -15.57 -23.04 -3.17
CA ARG A 380 -16.12 -21.97 -2.33
C ARG A 380 -16.09 -20.63 -3.05
N GLU A 381 -17.29 -20.09 -3.27
CA GLU A 381 -17.44 -18.73 -3.78
C GLU A 381 -17.46 -17.73 -2.62
N PHE A 382 -16.72 -16.66 -2.80
CA PHE A 382 -16.74 -15.48 -1.92
C PHE A 382 -17.43 -14.33 -2.65
N SER A 383 -18.14 -13.50 -1.89
CA SER A 383 -18.80 -12.31 -2.43
C SER A 383 -18.06 -11.04 -2.08
N GLY A 384 -18.07 -10.10 -3.01
CA GLY A 384 -17.46 -8.79 -2.86
C GLY A 384 -18.16 -7.74 -3.72
N GLN A 385 -17.69 -6.52 -3.63
CA GLN A 385 -18.15 -5.40 -4.43
C GLN A 385 -16.97 -4.60 -4.99
N VAL A 386 -17.12 -4.06 -6.19
CA VAL A 386 -16.13 -3.14 -6.79
C VAL A 386 -16.06 -1.88 -5.94
N ALA A 387 -14.97 -1.71 -5.21
CA ALA A 387 -14.75 -0.55 -4.34
C ALA A 387 -14.01 0.58 -5.06
N ALA A 388 -13.05 0.23 -5.93
CA ALA A 388 -12.27 1.20 -6.68
C ALA A 388 -11.77 0.62 -8.00
N ILE A 389 -11.53 1.48 -8.96
CA ILE A 389 -10.88 1.16 -10.24
C ILE A 389 -9.65 2.05 -10.34
N HIS A 390 -8.46 1.47 -10.41
CA HIS A 390 -7.23 2.25 -10.53
C HIS A 390 -7.16 2.93 -11.92
N PRO A 391 -6.93 4.24 -11.98
CA PRO A 391 -6.92 4.97 -13.25
C PRO A 391 -5.68 4.68 -14.10
N LYS A 392 -4.65 4.06 -13.52
CA LYS A 392 -3.41 3.70 -14.20
C LYS A 392 -3.43 2.22 -14.55
N ALA A 393 -3.23 1.93 -15.83
CA ALA A 393 -3.07 0.56 -16.30
C ALA A 393 -1.76 -0.06 -15.79
N VAL A 394 -1.79 -1.35 -15.57
CA VAL A 394 -0.65 -2.21 -15.25
C VAL A 394 -0.39 -3.11 -16.46
N ILE A 395 0.84 -3.11 -16.96
CA ILE A 395 1.24 -4.00 -18.06
C ILE A 395 1.81 -5.27 -17.42
N GLN A 396 1.11 -6.37 -17.59
CA GLN A 396 1.52 -7.67 -17.12
C GLN A 396 1.54 -8.62 -18.31
N ASP A 397 2.63 -9.37 -18.50
CA ASP A 397 2.82 -10.31 -19.62
C ASP A 397 2.52 -9.70 -21.01
N ASN A 398 2.88 -8.42 -21.18
CA ASN A 398 2.62 -7.64 -22.40
C ASN A 398 1.12 -7.40 -22.71
N VAL A 399 0.24 -7.58 -21.70
CA VAL A 399 -1.19 -7.26 -21.77
C VAL A 399 -1.47 -6.06 -20.88
N VAL A 400 -2.30 -5.15 -21.39
CA VAL A 400 -2.74 -3.96 -20.65
C VAL A 400 -3.94 -4.32 -19.79
N ASN A 401 -3.75 -4.27 -18.48
CA ASN A 401 -4.79 -4.57 -17.50
C ASN A 401 -5.04 -3.36 -16.60
N TYR A 402 -6.25 -3.24 -16.10
CA TYR A 402 -6.62 -2.28 -15.06
C TYR A 402 -6.85 -3.01 -13.76
N ASP A 403 -6.29 -2.47 -12.69
CA ASP A 403 -6.43 -3.01 -11.33
C ASP A 403 -7.77 -2.54 -10.74
N VAL A 404 -8.68 -3.47 -10.55
CA VAL A 404 -9.99 -3.29 -9.93
C VAL A 404 -9.95 -3.83 -8.52
N VAL A 405 -10.15 -2.96 -7.56
CA VAL A 405 -10.17 -3.31 -6.13
C VAL A 405 -11.56 -3.79 -5.75
N VAL A 406 -11.63 -5.01 -5.27
CA VAL A 406 -12.87 -5.65 -4.79
C VAL A 406 -12.80 -5.77 -3.28
N GLN A 407 -13.73 -5.13 -2.59
CA GLN A 407 -13.89 -5.25 -1.15
C GLN A 407 -14.76 -6.46 -0.83
N LEU A 408 -14.33 -7.27 0.13
CA LEU A 408 -15.08 -8.41 0.62
C LEU A 408 -16.30 -7.93 1.40
N VAL A 409 -17.43 -8.58 1.16
CA VAL A 409 -18.70 -8.32 1.89
C VAL A 409 -18.89 -9.33 3.01
N GLU A 410 -18.46 -10.56 2.80
CA GLU A 410 -18.59 -11.65 3.75
C GLU A 410 -17.33 -11.83 4.60
N ASP A 411 -17.52 -12.26 5.85
CA ASP A 411 -16.42 -12.67 6.71
C ASP A 411 -15.78 -13.96 6.16
N HIS A 412 -14.51 -13.86 5.82
CA HIS A 412 -13.74 -14.98 5.27
C HIS A 412 -13.18 -15.94 6.33
N GLN A 413 -13.52 -15.73 7.63
CA GLN A 413 -13.16 -16.60 8.76
C GLN A 413 -11.66 -16.96 8.84
N GLY A 414 -10.78 -16.11 8.32
CA GLY A 414 -9.34 -16.33 8.30
C GLY A 414 -8.86 -17.38 7.28
N GLU A 415 -9.71 -17.79 6.35
CA GLU A 415 -9.34 -18.75 5.28
C GLU A 415 -8.53 -18.11 4.17
N LEU A 416 -8.82 -16.84 3.87
CA LEU A 416 -8.08 -16.07 2.88
C LEU A 416 -6.73 -15.62 3.45
N ARG A 417 -5.72 -15.69 2.61
CA ARG A 417 -4.37 -15.21 2.93
C ARG A 417 -3.86 -14.29 1.83
N PRO A 418 -3.02 -13.31 2.16
CA PRO A 418 -2.34 -12.51 1.16
C PRO A 418 -1.63 -13.34 0.10
N GLU A 419 -1.59 -12.82 -1.12
CA GLU A 419 -0.98 -13.41 -2.31
C GLU A 419 -1.67 -14.70 -2.82
N MET A 420 -2.84 -15.10 -2.29
CA MET A 420 -3.65 -16.13 -2.92
C MET A 420 -4.18 -15.64 -4.26
N THR A 421 -4.04 -16.49 -5.29
CA THR A 421 -4.62 -16.23 -6.62
C THR A 421 -6.12 -16.35 -6.56
N ALA A 422 -6.82 -15.39 -7.15
CA ALA A 422 -8.28 -15.34 -7.21
C ALA A 422 -8.76 -15.34 -8.67
N SER A 423 -9.77 -16.15 -8.94
CA SER A 423 -10.54 -16.09 -10.19
C SER A 423 -11.79 -15.29 -9.93
N VAL A 424 -11.85 -14.10 -10.54
CA VAL A 424 -12.84 -13.06 -10.24
C VAL A 424 -13.86 -12.98 -11.38
N THR A 425 -15.14 -12.99 -11.02
CA THR A 425 -16.28 -12.82 -11.93
C THR A 425 -17.04 -11.57 -11.52
N VAL A 426 -16.94 -10.51 -12.31
CA VAL A 426 -17.69 -9.27 -12.11
C VAL A 426 -19.04 -9.43 -12.78
N LEU A 427 -20.12 -9.27 -12.01
CA LEU A 427 -21.48 -9.29 -12.52
C LEU A 427 -21.81 -7.91 -13.09
N LEU A 428 -22.02 -7.86 -14.40
CA LEU A 428 -22.39 -6.62 -15.08
C LEU A 428 -23.91 -6.37 -14.94
N GLU A 429 -24.62 -6.49 -16.05
CA GLU A 429 -26.07 -6.38 -16.06
C GLU A 429 -26.70 -7.76 -16.15
N ALA A 430 -27.73 -8.02 -15.39
CA ALA A 430 -28.62 -9.16 -15.59
C ALA A 430 -29.87 -8.68 -16.29
N ARG A 431 -30.27 -9.39 -17.36
CA ARG A 431 -31.56 -9.23 -18.01
C ARG A 431 -32.37 -10.49 -17.78
N THR A 432 -33.44 -10.36 -17.08
CA THR A 432 -34.35 -11.46 -16.79
C THR A 432 -35.48 -11.50 -17.83
N ASP A 433 -35.97 -12.71 -18.12
CA ASP A 433 -37.16 -12.93 -18.93
C ASP A 433 -37.03 -12.43 -20.39
N VAL A 434 -35.84 -12.56 -21.00
CA VAL A 434 -35.62 -12.17 -22.40
C VAL A 434 -35.69 -13.38 -23.32
N LEU A 435 -36.30 -13.23 -24.49
CA LEU A 435 -36.41 -14.32 -25.48
C LEU A 435 -35.03 -14.69 -26.00
N ALA A 436 -34.71 -15.97 -25.96
CA ALA A 436 -33.41 -16.51 -26.37
C ALA A 436 -33.51 -17.63 -27.38
N VAL A 437 -32.53 -17.63 -28.29
CA VAL A 437 -32.34 -18.70 -29.28
C VAL A 437 -30.91 -19.23 -29.18
N PRO A 438 -30.69 -20.52 -29.46
CA PRO A 438 -29.34 -21.05 -29.54
C PRO A 438 -28.53 -20.32 -30.63
N ALA A 439 -27.30 -19.93 -30.34
CA ALA A 439 -26.41 -19.25 -31.27
C ALA A 439 -26.23 -19.99 -32.60
N ARG A 440 -26.34 -21.33 -32.57
CA ARG A 440 -26.30 -22.20 -33.74
C ARG A 440 -27.49 -22.01 -34.70
N ALA A 441 -28.64 -21.51 -34.22
CA ALA A 441 -29.81 -21.26 -35.02
C ALA A 441 -29.72 -19.96 -35.81
N VAL A 442 -28.90 -18.99 -35.38
CA VAL A 442 -28.76 -17.68 -35.98
C VAL A 442 -27.74 -17.74 -37.14
N ARG A 443 -28.13 -17.32 -38.30
CA ARG A 443 -27.28 -17.20 -39.49
C ARG A 443 -27.25 -15.76 -39.98
N ARG A 444 -26.14 -15.35 -40.54
CA ARG A 444 -26.01 -14.05 -41.17
C ARG A 444 -26.18 -14.19 -42.67
N GLN A 445 -27.26 -13.66 -43.18
CA GLN A 445 -27.59 -13.68 -44.64
C GLN A 445 -27.71 -12.23 -45.13
N ARG A 446 -26.93 -11.87 -46.18
CA ARG A 446 -26.91 -10.52 -46.75
C ARG A 446 -26.79 -9.38 -45.76
N GLY A 447 -26.01 -9.60 -44.68
CA GLY A 447 -25.77 -8.61 -43.62
C GLY A 447 -26.83 -8.56 -42.52
N ARG A 448 -27.89 -9.39 -42.58
CA ARG A 448 -28.95 -9.50 -41.57
C ARG A 448 -28.90 -10.81 -40.85
N ASN A 449 -29.33 -10.81 -39.57
CA ASN A 449 -29.47 -12.04 -38.82
C ASN A 449 -30.81 -12.70 -39.12
N VAL A 450 -30.77 -13.96 -39.51
CA VAL A 450 -31.94 -14.73 -39.92
C VAL A 450 -31.96 -16.06 -39.17
N VAL A 451 -33.15 -16.47 -38.75
CA VAL A 451 -33.42 -17.78 -38.13
C VAL A 451 -34.47 -18.48 -38.97
N TRP A 452 -34.37 -19.79 -39.13
CA TRP A 452 -35.38 -20.60 -39.79
C TRP A 452 -36.43 -21.04 -38.78
N VAL A 453 -37.67 -20.60 -38.97
CA VAL A 453 -38.81 -20.91 -38.11
C VAL A 453 -39.70 -21.94 -38.79
N GLN A 454 -40.21 -22.91 -38.05
CA GLN A 454 -41.15 -23.87 -38.56
C GLN A 454 -42.57 -23.25 -38.57
N GLN A 455 -43.06 -22.84 -39.76
CA GLN A 455 -44.43 -22.35 -39.95
C GLN A 455 -45.23 -23.37 -40.75
N ASN A 456 -46.35 -23.84 -40.20
CA ASN A 456 -47.23 -24.83 -40.82
C ASN A 456 -46.53 -26.10 -41.28
N GLY A 457 -45.42 -26.49 -40.66
CA GLY A 457 -44.66 -27.68 -41.06
C GLY A 457 -43.54 -27.43 -42.07
N GLU A 458 -43.45 -26.25 -42.67
CA GLU A 458 -42.38 -25.85 -43.59
C GLU A 458 -41.40 -24.84 -42.95
N PRO A 459 -40.10 -24.95 -43.24
CA PRO A 459 -39.11 -24.03 -42.71
C PRO A 459 -39.12 -22.70 -43.52
N ALA A 460 -39.40 -21.60 -42.85
CA ALA A 460 -39.38 -20.25 -43.42
C ALA A 460 -38.29 -19.38 -42.78
N PRO A 461 -37.50 -18.63 -43.59
CA PRO A 461 -36.50 -17.71 -43.03
C PRO A 461 -37.19 -16.48 -42.44
N GLN A 462 -36.88 -16.15 -41.20
CA GLN A 462 -37.39 -14.99 -40.48
C GLN A 462 -36.24 -14.09 -40.03
N GLU A 463 -36.31 -12.81 -40.37
CA GLU A 463 -35.32 -11.83 -39.98
C GLU A 463 -35.51 -11.48 -38.52
N ILE A 464 -34.41 -11.45 -37.74
CA ILE A 464 -34.41 -11.14 -36.34
C ILE A 464 -33.45 -10.03 -36.01
N VAL A 465 -33.77 -9.27 -34.97
CA VAL A 465 -32.87 -8.33 -34.34
C VAL A 465 -32.33 -8.98 -33.07
N THR A 466 -31.04 -9.21 -33.04
CA THR A 466 -30.37 -9.84 -31.90
C THR A 466 -29.86 -8.79 -30.90
N GLY A 467 -29.90 -9.14 -29.61
CA GLY A 467 -29.30 -8.38 -28.52
C GLY A 467 -28.02 -9.03 -28.01
N TRP A 468 -27.99 -9.32 -26.72
CA TRP A 468 -26.84 -9.92 -26.04
C TRP A 468 -26.63 -11.40 -26.41
N SER A 469 -25.40 -11.86 -26.21
CA SER A 469 -25.02 -13.27 -26.39
C SER A 469 -24.16 -13.68 -25.19
N ASP A 470 -24.47 -14.83 -24.60
CA ASP A 470 -23.68 -15.50 -23.57
C ASP A 470 -22.84 -16.66 -24.11
N GLY A 471 -22.62 -16.67 -25.45
CA GLY A 471 -21.90 -17.72 -26.15
C GLY A 471 -22.84 -18.78 -26.72
N PRO A 472 -23.48 -19.67 -25.95
CA PRO A 472 -24.39 -20.70 -26.50
C PRO A 472 -25.76 -20.15 -26.89
N TRP A 473 -26.18 -18.99 -26.34
CA TRP A 473 -27.50 -18.38 -26.57
C TRP A 473 -27.36 -16.94 -27.02
N ILE A 474 -28.34 -16.48 -27.82
CA ILE A 474 -28.43 -15.10 -28.29
C ILE A 474 -29.83 -14.56 -27.94
N GLU A 475 -29.85 -13.38 -27.33
CA GLU A 475 -31.07 -12.63 -27.08
C GLU A 475 -31.72 -12.19 -28.37
N VAL A 476 -33.04 -12.32 -28.46
CA VAL A 476 -33.83 -11.82 -29.59
C VAL A 476 -34.67 -10.63 -29.15
N LEU A 477 -34.31 -9.45 -29.62
CA LEU A 477 -35.03 -8.20 -29.32
C LEU A 477 -36.33 -8.07 -30.08
N ARG A 478 -36.35 -8.55 -31.35
CA ARG A 478 -37.52 -8.51 -32.26
C ARG A 478 -37.43 -9.62 -33.31
N GLY A 479 -38.60 -10.07 -33.73
CA GLY A 479 -38.69 -10.99 -34.86
C GLY A 479 -39.01 -12.44 -34.49
N LEU A 480 -39.19 -12.78 -33.22
CA LEU A 480 -39.68 -14.10 -32.78
C LEU A 480 -40.61 -13.91 -31.60
N ASP A 481 -41.57 -14.84 -31.49
CA ASP A 481 -42.46 -14.94 -30.34
C ASP A 481 -42.12 -16.14 -29.47
N GLU A 482 -42.50 -16.07 -28.20
CA GLU A 482 -42.30 -17.18 -27.26
C GLU A 482 -43.00 -18.45 -27.73
N GLY A 483 -42.32 -19.60 -27.58
CA GLY A 483 -42.86 -20.88 -27.98
C GLY A 483 -42.64 -21.23 -29.44
N GLN A 484 -42.14 -20.32 -30.30
CA GLN A 484 -41.83 -20.63 -31.67
C GLN A 484 -40.71 -21.64 -31.78
N THR A 485 -40.80 -22.56 -32.75
CA THR A 485 -39.78 -23.59 -32.99
C THR A 485 -38.84 -23.13 -34.08
N VAL A 486 -37.54 -23.02 -33.72
CA VAL A 486 -36.46 -22.62 -34.64
C VAL A 486 -35.59 -23.82 -34.99
N LEU A 487 -35.10 -23.83 -36.24
CA LEU A 487 -34.19 -24.86 -36.70
C LEU A 487 -32.74 -24.52 -36.35
N LEU A 488 -32.00 -25.49 -35.85
CA LEU A 488 -30.57 -25.33 -35.52
C LEU A 488 -29.69 -25.40 -36.80
N GLU A 489 -30.20 -26.05 -37.86
CA GLU A 489 -29.51 -26.18 -39.13
C GLU A 489 -30.44 -25.74 -40.27
N PRO A 490 -29.94 -24.96 -41.25
CA PRO A 490 -30.76 -24.54 -42.38
C PRO A 490 -31.19 -25.78 -43.23
N PRO A 491 -32.38 -25.72 -43.86
CA PRO A 491 -32.78 -26.82 -44.76
C PRO A 491 -31.80 -26.88 -45.95
N MET A 492 -31.42 -28.13 -46.34
CA MET A 492 -30.49 -28.36 -47.43
C MET A 492 -31.04 -27.76 -48.73
N GLY A 493 -30.33 -26.81 -49.30
CA GLY A 493 -30.69 -26.19 -50.58
C GLY A 493 -30.79 -24.66 -50.59
N THR A 494 -30.53 -23.98 -49.49
CA THR A 494 -30.67 -22.51 -49.39
C THR A 494 -29.33 -21.74 -49.32
N GLU A 495 -28.21 -22.36 -49.66
CA GLU A 495 -26.95 -21.62 -49.84
C GLU A 495 -26.96 -20.94 -51.22
N SER A 496 -27.24 -19.64 -51.23
CA SER A 496 -26.98 -18.73 -52.37
C SER A 496 -26.56 -17.37 -51.80
#